data_c850299b8b6ed21b6623c6c9d9ef3745
#
_entry.id   c850299b8b6ed21b6623c6c9d9ef3745
#
_cell.length_a   1.000
_cell.length_b   1.000
_cell.length_c   1.000
_cell.angle_alpha   90.00
_cell.angle_beta   90.00
_cell.angle_gamma   90.00
#
_symmetry.space_group_name_H-M   'P 1'
#
loop_
_entity.id
_entity.type
_entity.pdbx_description
1 polymer ?
#
loop_
_entity_poly.entity_id
_entity_poly.type
_entity_poly.pdbx_seq_one_letter_code
_entity_poly.pdbx_strand_id
1 'polypeptide(L)'
;MAVFTAWIEQFSDVLWNSLLLFLLVGTGLYFTVRLRGVQVRRFGEGVHRVFGGFTLRGKKADADGMSSFQALTTAIAAQVGTGNITGCATALVSGGPGALFWTWVSAFFGMATIYAEAVLAQHYRTTVNGHVTGGPAFYIRAAFKGKVGKVLATVFSVLIILALGFMGNMVQSNSIGDAFHNAFGINRLVVGVIVAAIAAFIFLGGVQRIAAVTEKVVPVMAAFYILGCIAILVINAKALPGALAQVFVLAFEPQAMAGGIAGVTVQQAMRFGVARGLFSNEAGLGSTPHAHALAKVKRPQDQGAVAILGVFIDTFVVLTLTGLVLITSGLVPQGLTGTALTQAAFSQAFGGFGPVFIAVCMFFFAFSTIIGWYFFGQSNFKALFGEKLLPVYSVIVVAFILVGSTLKVDLVWALADLFNGLMAIPNLLALLALSGVVVAIDRK
;
A
#
# COMPACT_ATOMS: atom_id res chain seq x y z
N MET A 1 24.65 7.94 12.53
CA MET A 1 23.20 7.85 12.28
C MET A 1 22.73 9.02 11.40
N ALA A 2 22.80 10.29 11.81
CA ALA A 2 22.28 11.41 11.00
C ALA A 2 22.87 11.50 9.57
N VAL A 3 24.19 11.34 9.41
CA VAL A 3 24.87 11.35 8.10
C VAL A 3 24.39 10.19 7.22
N PHE A 4 24.19 9.01 7.80
CA PHE A 4 23.69 7.82 7.08
C PHE A 4 22.24 8.02 6.62
N THR A 5 21.37 8.54 7.49
CA THR A 5 19.99 8.88 7.13
C THR A 5 19.93 9.90 5.99
N ALA A 6 20.72 10.99 6.10
CA ALA A 6 20.78 12.02 5.07
C ALA A 6 21.26 11.48 3.71
N TRP A 7 22.22 10.56 3.70
CA TRP A 7 22.70 9.92 2.46
C TRP A 7 21.60 9.03 1.82
N ILE A 8 20.87 8.26 2.63
CA ILE A 8 19.75 7.45 2.16
C ILE A 8 18.64 8.34 1.59
N GLU A 9 18.28 9.41 2.31
CA GLU A 9 17.27 10.37 1.86
C GLU A 9 17.67 11.00 0.53
N GLN A 10 18.91 11.46 0.39
CA GLN A 10 19.41 12.07 -0.84
C GLN A 10 19.36 11.08 -2.02
N PHE A 11 19.76 9.83 -1.82
CA PHE A 11 19.71 8.81 -2.86
C PHE A 11 18.25 8.47 -3.23
N SER A 12 17.39 8.32 -2.25
CA SER A 12 15.95 8.09 -2.43
C SER A 12 15.33 9.27 -3.19
N ASP A 13 15.70 10.50 -2.86
CA ASP A 13 15.22 11.72 -3.52
C ASP A 13 15.56 11.75 -5.01
N VAL A 14 16.80 11.43 -5.36
CA VAL A 14 17.24 11.34 -6.76
C VAL A 14 16.46 10.25 -7.48
N LEU A 15 16.31 9.08 -6.88
CA LEU A 15 15.60 7.93 -7.44
C LEU A 15 14.13 8.28 -7.73
N TRP A 16 13.43 8.87 -6.75
CA TRP A 16 12.02 9.23 -6.89
C TRP A 16 11.79 10.38 -7.85
N ASN A 17 12.57 11.46 -7.77
CA ASN A 17 12.37 12.64 -8.62
C ASN A 17 12.78 12.42 -10.07
N SER A 18 13.82 11.62 -10.33
CA SER A 18 14.41 11.51 -11.67
C SER A 18 13.93 10.29 -12.46
N LEU A 19 13.53 9.21 -11.78
CA LEU A 19 13.21 7.95 -12.45
C LEU A 19 11.82 7.43 -12.13
N LEU A 20 11.52 7.24 -10.84
CA LEU A 20 10.33 6.49 -10.44
C LEU A 20 9.03 7.22 -10.75
N LEU A 21 8.99 8.54 -10.55
CA LEU A 21 7.82 9.34 -10.87
C LEU A 21 7.38 9.12 -12.33
N PHE A 22 8.33 9.23 -13.26
CA PHE A 22 8.08 9.06 -14.68
C PHE A 22 7.80 7.61 -15.06
N LEU A 23 8.55 6.67 -14.49
CA LEU A 23 8.39 5.25 -14.80
C LEU A 23 7.03 4.72 -14.33
N LEU A 24 6.58 5.07 -13.13
CA LEU A 24 5.31 4.65 -12.56
C LEU A 24 4.11 5.26 -13.27
N VAL A 25 4.09 6.58 -13.35
CA VAL A 25 2.98 7.29 -14.04
C VAL A 25 2.98 6.97 -15.53
N GLY A 26 4.17 6.92 -16.15
CA GLY A 26 4.32 6.56 -17.56
C GLY A 26 3.85 5.13 -17.88
N THR A 27 4.18 4.16 -17.03
CA THR A 27 3.69 2.77 -17.18
C THR A 27 2.18 2.71 -17.04
N GLY A 28 1.60 3.41 -16.06
CA GLY A 28 0.16 3.47 -15.86
C GLY A 28 -0.57 4.12 -17.03
N LEU A 29 -0.03 5.22 -17.54
CA LEU A 29 -0.55 5.89 -18.76
C LEU A 29 -0.45 4.97 -19.99
N TYR A 30 0.69 4.31 -20.17
CA TYR A 30 0.89 3.35 -21.24
C TYR A 30 -0.16 2.22 -21.22
N PHE A 31 -0.38 1.59 -20.05
CA PHE A 31 -1.41 0.57 -19.95
C PHE A 31 -2.82 1.12 -20.06
N THR A 32 -3.10 2.34 -19.59
CA THR A 32 -4.39 3.00 -19.78
C THR A 32 -4.73 3.12 -21.28
N VAL A 33 -3.78 3.57 -22.07
CA VAL A 33 -3.96 3.70 -23.52
C VAL A 33 -4.06 2.33 -24.22
N ARG A 34 -3.11 1.43 -23.94
CA ARG A 34 -3.02 0.09 -24.54
C ARG A 34 -4.24 -0.79 -24.25
N LEU A 35 -4.81 -0.66 -23.06
CA LEU A 35 -5.99 -1.40 -22.60
C LEU A 35 -7.28 -0.60 -22.72
N ARG A 36 -7.25 0.53 -23.44
CA ARG A 36 -8.44 1.35 -23.76
C ARG A 36 -9.22 1.76 -22.50
N GLY A 37 -8.54 2.33 -21.51
CA GLY A 37 -9.16 2.77 -20.26
C GLY A 37 -9.71 1.62 -19.41
N VAL A 38 -8.96 0.55 -19.25
CA VAL A 38 -9.37 -0.68 -18.55
C VAL A 38 -9.91 -0.41 -17.15
N GLN A 39 -9.35 0.56 -16.43
CA GLN A 39 -9.77 0.96 -15.09
C GLN A 39 -11.20 1.51 -15.04
N VAL A 40 -11.70 2.06 -16.13
CA VAL A 40 -13.11 2.50 -16.26
C VAL A 40 -13.96 1.36 -16.82
N ARG A 41 -13.50 0.76 -17.92
CA ARG A 41 -14.23 -0.25 -18.68
C ARG A 41 -14.55 -1.50 -17.88
N ARG A 42 -13.60 -2.00 -17.05
CA ARG A 42 -13.77 -3.20 -16.23
C ARG A 42 -14.10 -2.92 -14.77
N PHE A 43 -14.28 -1.67 -14.39
CA PHE A 43 -14.60 -1.31 -12.99
C PHE A 43 -15.89 -1.97 -12.51
N GLY A 44 -16.97 -1.84 -13.30
CA GLY A 44 -18.26 -2.46 -12.97
C GLY A 44 -18.19 -3.99 -12.87
N GLU A 45 -17.37 -4.65 -13.70
CA GLU A 45 -17.11 -6.09 -13.61
C GLU A 45 -16.43 -6.45 -12.27
N GLY A 46 -15.42 -5.69 -11.86
CA GLY A 46 -14.77 -5.85 -10.56
C GLY A 46 -15.75 -5.74 -9.40
N VAL A 47 -16.57 -4.67 -9.39
CA VAL A 47 -17.62 -4.46 -8.37
C VAL A 47 -18.60 -5.65 -8.32
N HIS A 48 -19.09 -6.08 -9.47
CA HIS A 48 -20.04 -7.21 -9.52
C HIS A 48 -19.40 -8.52 -9.01
N ARG A 49 -18.13 -8.78 -9.30
CA ARG A 49 -17.42 -9.99 -8.84
C ARG A 49 -17.18 -10.02 -7.34
N VAL A 50 -16.96 -8.86 -6.75
CA VAL A 50 -16.70 -8.74 -5.31
C VAL A 50 -18.01 -8.73 -4.51
N PHE A 51 -18.99 -7.96 -4.94
CA PHE A 51 -20.21 -7.72 -4.19
C PHE A 51 -21.44 -8.52 -4.69
N GLY A 52 -21.43 -8.97 -5.95
CA GLY A 52 -22.57 -9.71 -6.56
C GLY A 52 -22.72 -11.15 -6.07
N GLY A 53 -21.71 -11.71 -5.41
CA GLY A 53 -21.75 -13.05 -4.80
C GLY A 53 -21.32 -13.03 -3.33
N PHE A 54 -21.57 -11.92 -2.62
CA PHE A 54 -21.13 -11.72 -1.24
C PHE A 54 -21.80 -12.72 -0.29
N THR A 55 -21.07 -13.78 0.02
CA THR A 55 -21.37 -14.67 1.14
C THR A 55 -20.30 -14.47 2.20
N LEU A 56 -20.71 -14.05 3.40
CA LEU A 56 -19.84 -13.93 4.58
C LEU A 56 -19.13 -15.25 4.97
N ARG A 57 -19.48 -16.36 4.30
CA ARG A 57 -18.85 -17.67 4.43
C ARG A 57 -18.20 -18.06 3.11
N GLY A 58 -17.05 -17.43 2.76
CA GLY A 58 -16.22 -17.84 1.64
C GLY A 58 -15.68 -19.26 1.83
N LYS A 59 -15.35 -19.95 0.71
CA LYS A 59 -14.62 -21.23 0.78
C LYS A 59 -13.25 -20.99 1.42
N LYS A 60 -12.84 -21.85 2.36
CA LYS A 60 -11.52 -21.76 3.01
C LYS A 60 -10.40 -21.78 1.98
N ALA A 61 -9.36 -20.98 2.20
CA ALA A 61 -8.12 -21.08 1.45
C ALA A 61 -7.49 -22.45 1.69
N ASP A 62 -6.97 -23.06 0.63
CA ASP A 62 -6.34 -24.39 0.65
C ASP A 62 -5.08 -24.42 -0.26
N ALA A 63 -4.54 -25.61 -0.52
CA ALA A 63 -3.38 -25.79 -1.37
C ALA A 63 -3.60 -25.28 -2.81
N ASP A 64 -4.84 -25.29 -3.31
CA ASP A 64 -5.21 -24.82 -4.65
C ASP A 64 -5.42 -23.30 -4.73
N GLY A 65 -5.30 -22.58 -3.59
CA GLY A 65 -5.40 -21.13 -3.53
C GLY A 65 -6.53 -20.61 -2.64
N MET A 66 -6.98 -19.40 -2.91
CA MET A 66 -8.00 -18.68 -2.15
C MET A 66 -9.11 -18.13 -3.05
N SER A 67 -10.25 -17.72 -2.47
CA SER A 67 -11.31 -17.05 -3.24
C SER A 67 -10.83 -15.70 -3.79
N SER A 68 -11.48 -15.19 -4.83
CA SER A 68 -11.18 -13.86 -5.38
C SER A 68 -11.36 -12.75 -4.33
N PHE A 69 -12.35 -12.91 -3.44
CA PHE A 69 -12.57 -11.99 -2.32
C PHE A 69 -11.44 -12.07 -1.27
N GLN A 70 -10.99 -13.28 -0.89
CA GLN A 70 -9.84 -13.45 0.00
C GLN A 70 -8.56 -12.88 -0.59
N ALA A 71 -8.34 -13.06 -1.88
CA ALA A 71 -7.19 -12.46 -2.57
C ALA A 71 -7.25 -10.93 -2.57
N LEU A 72 -8.44 -10.35 -2.80
CA LEU A 72 -8.66 -8.91 -2.71
C LEU A 72 -8.44 -8.39 -1.28
N THR A 73 -9.06 -9.03 -0.28
CA THR A 73 -8.90 -8.58 1.12
C THR A 73 -7.47 -8.73 1.62
N THR A 74 -6.73 -9.74 1.14
CA THR A 74 -5.29 -9.89 1.43
C THR A 74 -4.48 -8.77 0.75
N ALA A 75 -4.82 -8.39 -0.48
CA ALA A 75 -4.20 -7.26 -1.16
C ALA A 75 -4.54 -5.93 -0.46
N ILE A 76 -5.82 -5.69 -0.13
CA ILE A 76 -6.25 -4.49 0.59
C ILE A 76 -5.63 -4.44 2.01
N ALA A 77 -5.45 -5.57 2.69
CA ALA A 77 -4.75 -5.62 3.97
C ALA A 77 -3.33 -5.06 3.86
N ALA A 78 -2.65 -5.31 2.75
CA ALA A 78 -1.33 -4.76 2.47
C ALA A 78 -1.40 -3.27 2.08
N GLN A 79 -2.40 -2.88 1.30
CA GLN A 79 -2.59 -1.52 0.79
C GLN A 79 -3.06 -0.55 1.89
N VAL A 80 -4.14 -0.89 2.59
CA VAL A 80 -4.74 -0.02 3.62
C VAL A 80 -3.99 -0.17 4.94
N GLY A 81 -3.01 0.68 5.14
CA GLY A 81 -2.10 0.67 6.29
C GLY A 81 -1.74 2.06 6.80
N THR A 82 -0.51 2.22 7.29
CA THR A 82 0.02 3.52 7.74
C THR A 82 0.04 4.56 6.61
N GLY A 83 0.11 4.12 5.34
CA GLY A 83 0.06 4.98 4.17
C GLY A 83 -1.16 5.89 4.13
N ASN A 84 -2.33 5.34 4.49
CA ASN A 84 -3.61 6.07 4.47
C ASN A 84 -3.76 7.08 5.61
N ILE A 85 -3.07 6.92 6.72
CA ILE A 85 -3.16 7.78 7.91
C ILE A 85 -1.88 8.63 8.01
N THR A 86 -0.77 8.02 8.41
CA THR A 86 0.53 8.70 8.59
C THR A 86 1.11 9.20 7.27
N GLY A 87 1.06 8.36 6.22
CA GLY A 87 1.57 8.70 4.89
C GLY A 87 0.81 9.84 4.24
N CYS A 88 -0.52 9.85 4.34
CA CYS A 88 -1.36 10.95 3.86
C CYS A 88 -1.03 12.26 4.58
N ALA A 89 -0.92 12.24 5.91
CA ALA A 89 -0.54 13.41 6.68
C ALA A 89 0.85 13.93 6.28
N THR A 90 1.83 13.06 6.10
CA THR A 90 3.16 13.42 5.63
C THR A 90 3.14 14.01 4.20
N ALA A 91 2.34 13.43 3.30
CA ALA A 91 2.19 13.97 1.94
C ALA A 91 1.65 15.41 1.94
N LEU A 92 0.63 15.68 2.76
CA LEU A 92 0.03 17.01 2.86
C LEU A 92 0.97 18.02 3.51
N VAL A 93 1.76 17.63 4.51
CA VAL A 93 2.75 18.52 5.14
C VAL A 93 3.89 18.85 4.18
N SER A 94 4.40 17.85 3.44
CA SER A 94 5.57 18.03 2.56
C SER A 94 5.22 18.55 1.15
N GLY A 95 4.04 18.22 0.64
CA GLY A 95 3.59 18.53 -0.71
C GLY A 95 2.38 19.48 -0.78
N GLY A 96 1.87 19.93 0.38
CA GLY A 96 0.66 20.75 0.47
C GLY A 96 -0.61 19.98 0.12
N PRO A 97 -1.79 20.61 0.24
CA PRO A 97 -3.08 20.01 -0.13
C PRO A 97 -3.15 19.51 -1.58
N GLY A 98 -2.40 20.12 -2.49
CA GLY A 98 -2.28 19.69 -3.89
C GLY A 98 -1.68 18.29 -4.08
N ALA A 99 -0.94 17.78 -3.10
CA ALA A 99 -0.43 16.41 -3.12
C ALA A 99 -1.56 15.38 -3.23
N LEU A 100 -2.73 15.65 -2.65
CA LEU A 100 -3.89 14.76 -2.75
C LEU A 100 -4.39 14.63 -4.19
N PHE A 101 -4.40 15.71 -4.98
CA PHE A 101 -4.72 15.66 -6.40
C PHE A 101 -3.77 14.74 -7.18
N TRP A 102 -2.46 14.88 -6.95
CA TRP A 102 -1.45 14.06 -7.62
C TRP A 102 -1.50 12.59 -7.16
N THR A 103 -1.94 12.33 -5.93
CA THR A 103 -2.25 10.99 -5.47
C THR A 103 -3.40 10.38 -6.29
N TRP A 104 -4.48 11.12 -6.57
CA TRP A 104 -5.57 10.65 -7.42
C TRP A 104 -5.13 10.37 -8.84
N VAL A 105 -4.32 11.26 -9.42
CA VAL A 105 -3.78 11.08 -10.78
C VAL A 105 -2.94 9.81 -10.86
N SER A 106 -2.02 9.61 -9.91
CA SER A 106 -1.18 8.42 -9.87
C SER A 106 -1.98 7.14 -9.65
N ALA A 107 -2.98 7.16 -8.78
CA ALA A 107 -3.86 6.03 -8.53
C ALA A 107 -4.73 5.68 -9.72
N PHE A 108 -5.27 6.67 -10.44
CA PHE A 108 -6.05 6.44 -11.65
C PHE A 108 -5.24 5.68 -12.70
N PHE A 109 -4.01 6.09 -12.97
CA PHE A 109 -3.12 5.38 -13.87
C PHE A 109 -2.61 4.07 -13.25
N GLY A 110 -2.38 4.05 -11.93
CA GLY A 110 -2.00 2.88 -11.17
C GLY A 110 -3.02 1.73 -11.26
N MET A 111 -4.32 2.05 -11.35
CA MET A 111 -5.36 1.03 -11.57
C MET A 111 -5.17 0.23 -12.86
N ALA A 112 -4.65 0.84 -13.93
CA ALA A 112 -4.31 0.11 -15.15
C ALA A 112 -3.04 -0.74 -14.98
N THR A 113 -2.07 -0.26 -14.19
CA THR A 113 -0.86 -1.01 -13.86
C THR A 113 -1.18 -2.24 -13.02
N ILE A 114 -1.95 -2.09 -11.95
CA ILE A 114 -2.30 -3.22 -11.06
C ILE A 114 -3.17 -4.26 -11.77
N TYR A 115 -4.01 -3.83 -12.73
CA TYR A 115 -4.71 -4.75 -13.62
C TYR A 115 -3.73 -5.65 -14.38
N ALA A 116 -2.71 -5.04 -15.01
CA ALA A 116 -1.70 -5.77 -15.75
C ALA A 116 -0.89 -6.71 -14.84
N GLU A 117 -0.52 -6.25 -13.64
CA GLU A 117 0.15 -7.05 -12.62
C GLU A 117 -0.66 -8.29 -12.24
N ALA A 118 -1.94 -8.12 -11.92
CA ALA A 118 -2.82 -9.22 -11.51
C ALA A 118 -3.07 -10.21 -12.65
N VAL A 119 -3.24 -9.72 -13.89
CA VAL A 119 -3.39 -10.55 -15.10
C VAL A 119 -2.14 -11.40 -15.33
N LEU A 120 -0.95 -10.80 -15.25
CA LEU A 120 0.30 -11.56 -15.44
C LEU A 120 0.57 -12.53 -14.29
N ALA A 121 0.24 -12.14 -13.05
CA ALA A 121 0.37 -13.03 -11.90
C ALA A 121 -0.50 -14.27 -12.03
N GLN A 122 -1.72 -14.12 -12.53
CA GLN A 122 -2.63 -15.23 -12.81
C GLN A 122 -2.17 -16.06 -14.01
N HIS A 123 -1.66 -15.42 -15.06
CA HIS A 123 -1.22 -16.11 -16.28
C HIS A 123 0.04 -16.95 -16.06
N TYR A 124 0.99 -16.44 -15.27
CA TYR A 124 2.28 -17.11 -14.99
C TYR A 124 2.32 -17.84 -13.64
N ARG A 125 1.17 -18.00 -12.96
CA ARG A 125 1.13 -18.79 -11.73
C ARG A 125 1.47 -20.25 -12.01
N THR A 126 2.04 -20.91 -11.03
CA THR A 126 2.44 -22.32 -11.11
C THR A 126 2.17 -23.03 -9.79
N THR A 127 2.36 -24.36 -9.80
CA THR A 127 2.27 -25.17 -8.58
C THR A 127 3.65 -25.66 -8.19
N VAL A 128 4.07 -25.39 -6.96
CA VAL A 128 5.34 -25.85 -6.40
C VAL A 128 5.04 -26.62 -5.12
N ASN A 129 5.52 -27.86 -5.04
CA ASN A 129 5.27 -28.77 -3.90
C ASN A 129 3.77 -28.91 -3.55
N GLY A 130 2.90 -28.99 -4.56
CA GLY A 130 1.46 -29.14 -4.37
C GLY A 130 0.71 -27.85 -3.99
N HIS A 131 1.38 -26.71 -3.90
CA HIS A 131 0.77 -25.41 -3.57
C HIS A 131 0.86 -24.44 -4.75
N VAL A 132 -0.25 -23.76 -5.05
CA VAL A 132 -0.28 -22.68 -6.04
C VAL A 132 0.59 -21.52 -5.54
N THR A 133 1.41 -21.01 -6.44
CA THR A 133 2.28 -19.85 -6.19
C THR A 133 2.40 -19.00 -7.45
N GLY A 134 2.78 -17.74 -7.31
CA GLY A 134 2.95 -16.80 -8.41
C GLY A 134 3.45 -15.45 -7.92
N GLY A 135 3.45 -14.49 -8.81
CA GLY A 135 3.89 -13.13 -8.53
C GLY A 135 5.02 -12.68 -9.47
N PRO A 136 5.62 -11.50 -9.24
CA PRO A 136 6.54 -10.89 -10.18
C PRO A 136 7.75 -11.75 -10.55
N ALA A 137 8.35 -12.47 -9.62
CA ALA A 137 9.50 -13.31 -9.91
C ALA A 137 9.25 -14.31 -11.06
N PHE A 138 8.00 -14.76 -11.21
CA PHE A 138 7.63 -15.70 -12.27
C PHE A 138 7.48 -15.00 -13.63
N TYR A 139 6.76 -13.88 -13.70
CA TYR A 139 6.61 -13.18 -14.96
C TYR A 139 7.86 -12.36 -15.35
N ILE A 140 8.72 -11.93 -14.40
CA ILE A 140 10.03 -11.34 -14.72
C ILE A 140 10.91 -12.36 -15.45
N ARG A 141 10.93 -13.64 -15.01
CA ARG A 141 11.63 -14.71 -15.70
C ARG A 141 11.06 -15.01 -17.08
N ALA A 142 9.76 -14.82 -17.26
CA ALA A 142 9.10 -14.98 -18.57
C ALA A 142 9.40 -13.80 -19.50
N ALA A 143 9.49 -12.57 -18.97
CA ALA A 143 9.80 -11.36 -19.72
C ALA A 143 11.24 -11.36 -20.25
N PHE A 144 12.19 -11.80 -19.42
CA PHE A 144 13.62 -11.76 -19.71
C PHE A 144 14.20 -13.19 -19.68
N LYS A 145 14.45 -13.75 -20.84
CA LYS A 145 14.94 -15.13 -20.95
C LYS A 145 16.39 -15.29 -20.44
N GLY A 146 16.73 -16.50 -20.01
CA GLY A 146 18.11 -16.88 -19.65
C GLY A 146 18.61 -16.29 -18.34
N LYS A 147 19.88 -15.89 -18.31
CA LYS A 147 20.54 -15.37 -17.10
C LYS A 147 19.95 -14.04 -16.62
N VAL A 148 19.60 -13.14 -17.55
CA VAL A 148 19.05 -11.82 -17.22
C VAL A 148 17.74 -11.94 -16.43
N GLY A 149 16.80 -12.77 -16.89
CA GLY A 149 15.54 -12.98 -16.20
C GLY A 149 15.73 -13.61 -14.81
N LYS A 150 16.67 -14.53 -14.66
CA LYS A 150 17.01 -15.12 -13.35
C LYS A 150 17.56 -14.05 -12.39
N VAL A 151 18.50 -13.24 -12.84
CA VAL A 151 19.10 -12.18 -12.02
C VAL A 151 18.06 -11.14 -11.60
N LEU A 152 17.29 -10.61 -12.56
CA LEU A 152 16.26 -9.60 -12.25
C LEU A 152 15.17 -10.15 -11.30
N ALA A 153 14.74 -11.39 -11.48
CA ALA A 153 13.78 -12.03 -10.58
C ALA A 153 14.36 -12.24 -9.18
N THR A 154 15.65 -12.60 -9.06
CA THR A 154 16.33 -12.72 -7.77
C THR A 154 16.48 -11.36 -7.10
N VAL A 155 16.91 -10.34 -7.84
CA VAL A 155 17.00 -8.95 -7.33
C VAL A 155 15.64 -8.47 -6.83
N PHE A 156 14.57 -8.65 -7.61
CA PHE A 156 13.21 -8.33 -7.17
C PHE A 156 12.85 -9.06 -5.87
N SER A 157 13.10 -10.38 -5.80
CA SER A 157 12.77 -11.18 -4.61
C SER A 157 13.55 -10.76 -3.37
N VAL A 158 14.81 -10.37 -3.50
CA VAL A 158 15.60 -9.81 -2.39
C VAL A 158 15.04 -8.45 -1.98
N LEU A 159 14.76 -7.58 -2.95
CA LEU A 159 14.26 -6.23 -2.67
C LEU A 159 12.89 -6.25 -1.98
N ILE A 160 11.95 -7.12 -2.38
CA ILE A 160 10.64 -7.20 -1.71
C ILE A 160 10.74 -7.76 -0.28
N ILE A 161 11.67 -8.67 -0.02
CA ILE A 161 11.94 -9.16 1.34
C ILE A 161 12.45 -8.00 2.20
N LEU A 162 13.39 -7.20 1.70
CA LEU A 162 13.93 -6.03 2.41
C LEU A 162 12.88 -4.93 2.55
N ALA A 163 12.19 -4.58 1.45
CA ALA A 163 11.21 -3.49 1.40
C ALA A 163 10.01 -3.74 2.31
N LEU A 164 9.32 -4.87 2.11
CA LEU A 164 8.05 -5.16 2.77
C LEU A 164 8.24 -6.10 3.96
N GLY A 165 9.01 -7.18 3.78
CA GLY A 165 9.24 -8.14 4.84
C GLY A 165 9.93 -7.55 6.07
N PHE A 166 10.86 -6.62 5.88
CA PHE A 166 11.64 -6.02 6.97
C PHE A 166 11.31 -4.55 7.18
N MET A 167 11.74 -3.66 6.29
CA MET A 167 11.66 -2.20 6.49
C MET A 167 10.21 -1.71 6.57
N GLY A 168 9.33 -2.19 5.68
CA GLY A 168 7.93 -1.84 5.70
C GLY A 168 7.23 -2.27 6.99
N ASN A 169 7.50 -3.47 7.49
CA ASN A 169 6.96 -3.94 8.76
C ASN A 169 7.44 -3.10 9.95
N MET A 170 8.67 -2.54 9.89
CA MET A 170 9.15 -1.58 10.89
C MET A 170 8.32 -0.29 10.86
N VAL A 171 7.99 0.24 9.66
CA VAL A 171 7.13 1.44 9.50
C VAL A 171 5.77 1.22 10.15
N GLN A 172 5.16 0.06 9.88
CA GLN A 172 3.84 -0.27 10.42
C GLN A 172 3.88 -0.36 11.96
N SER A 173 4.84 -1.09 12.50
CA SER A 173 5.01 -1.25 13.95
C SER A 173 5.34 0.08 14.64
N ASN A 174 6.18 0.91 14.03
CA ASN A 174 6.53 2.24 14.52
C ASN A 174 5.29 3.13 14.66
N SER A 175 4.46 3.18 13.60
CA SER A 175 3.24 4.00 13.59
C SER A 175 2.20 3.52 14.61
N ILE A 176 2.06 2.20 14.84
CA ILE A 176 1.23 1.68 15.93
C ILE A 176 1.78 2.14 17.28
N GLY A 177 3.09 2.01 17.49
CA GLY A 177 3.76 2.44 18.71
C GLY A 177 3.52 3.92 19.02
N ASP A 178 3.68 4.79 18.01
CA ASP A 178 3.44 6.22 18.12
C ASP A 178 1.96 6.54 18.43
N ALA A 179 1.02 5.90 17.73
CA ALA A 179 -0.40 6.13 17.94
C ALA A 179 -0.85 5.80 19.37
N PHE A 180 -0.39 4.65 19.90
CA PHE A 180 -0.72 4.23 21.26
C PHE A 180 0.02 5.05 22.33
N HIS A 181 1.26 5.45 22.07
CA HIS A 181 1.99 6.33 22.96
C HIS A 181 1.28 7.70 23.08
N ASN A 182 0.89 8.29 21.95
CA ASN A 182 0.21 9.59 21.94
C ASN A 182 -1.19 9.53 22.58
N ALA A 183 -1.94 8.42 22.36
CA ALA A 183 -3.30 8.30 22.88
C ALA A 183 -3.38 7.90 24.35
N PHE A 184 -2.47 7.06 24.82
CA PHE A 184 -2.56 6.39 26.14
C PHE A 184 -1.31 6.55 27.01
N GLY A 185 -0.23 7.17 26.49
CA GLY A 185 1.07 7.23 27.21
C GLY A 185 1.79 5.89 27.32
N ILE A 186 1.36 4.85 26.61
CA ILE A 186 1.95 3.51 26.68
C ILE A 186 3.34 3.55 26.03
N ASN A 187 4.31 2.88 26.67
CA ASN A 187 5.66 2.75 26.11
C ASN A 187 5.62 2.01 24.76
N ARG A 188 6.27 2.58 23.74
CA ARG A 188 6.31 2.05 22.36
C ARG A 188 6.83 0.61 22.31
N LEU A 189 7.82 0.27 23.15
CA LEU A 189 8.37 -1.08 23.23
C LEU A 189 7.30 -2.10 23.71
N VAL A 190 6.48 -1.73 24.68
CA VAL A 190 5.38 -2.59 25.16
C VAL A 190 4.39 -2.86 24.04
N VAL A 191 4.01 -1.82 23.30
CA VAL A 191 3.14 -1.95 22.13
C VAL A 191 3.80 -2.85 21.07
N GLY A 192 5.09 -2.63 20.79
CA GLY A 192 5.87 -3.45 19.86
C GLY A 192 5.92 -4.94 20.23
N VAL A 193 6.08 -5.26 21.52
CA VAL A 193 6.06 -6.65 22.02
C VAL A 193 4.69 -7.28 21.78
N ILE A 194 3.61 -6.56 22.07
CA ILE A 194 2.23 -7.06 21.85
C ILE A 194 1.99 -7.32 20.37
N VAL A 195 2.31 -6.35 19.52
CA VAL A 195 2.17 -6.47 18.05
C VAL A 195 2.99 -7.65 17.53
N ALA A 196 4.25 -7.77 17.95
CA ALA A 196 5.15 -8.86 17.54
C ALA A 196 4.62 -10.23 17.98
N ALA A 197 4.08 -10.35 19.20
CA ALA A 197 3.51 -11.60 19.70
C ALA A 197 2.27 -12.04 18.90
N ILE A 198 1.35 -11.10 18.61
CA ILE A 198 0.14 -11.39 17.82
C ILE A 198 0.54 -11.75 16.38
N ALA A 199 1.49 -11.02 15.79
CA ALA A 199 2.01 -11.30 14.45
C ALA A 199 2.63 -12.70 14.37
N ALA A 200 3.50 -13.05 15.32
CA ALA A 200 4.11 -14.38 15.40
C ALA A 200 3.06 -15.50 15.46
N PHE A 201 2.01 -15.32 16.26
CA PHE A 201 0.91 -16.29 16.36
C PHE A 201 0.20 -16.48 15.01
N ILE A 202 -0.02 -15.39 14.24
CA ILE A 202 -0.67 -15.47 12.92
C ILE A 202 0.27 -16.11 11.90
N PHE A 203 1.55 -15.76 11.89
CA PHE A 203 2.56 -16.29 10.96
C PHE A 203 2.70 -17.81 11.06
N LEU A 204 2.62 -18.38 12.27
CA LEU A 204 2.64 -19.83 12.49
C LEU A 204 1.48 -20.57 11.81
N GLY A 205 0.39 -19.90 11.49
CA GLY A 205 -0.75 -20.48 10.77
C GLY A 205 -0.68 -20.42 9.24
N GLY A 206 0.38 -19.82 8.70
CA GLY A 206 0.63 -19.73 7.27
C GLY A 206 -0.45 -18.99 6.49
N VAL A 207 -0.45 -19.17 5.16
CA VAL A 207 -1.32 -18.46 4.20
C VAL A 207 -2.81 -18.60 4.52
N GLN A 208 -3.23 -19.77 4.99
CA GLN A 208 -4.64 -20.03 5.32
C GLN A 208 -5.13 -19.14 6.47
N ARG A 209 -4.32 -18.98 7.51
CA ARG A 209 -4.65 -18.12 8.65
C ARG A 209 -4.60 -16.64 8.25
N ILE A 210 -3.61 -16.25 7.45
CA ILE A 210 -3.50 -14.91 6.88
C ILE A 210 -4.77 -14.56 6.11
N ALA A 211 -5.19 -15.37 5.14
CA ALA A 211 -6.39 -15.16 4.36
C ALA A 211 -7.67 -15.09 5.22
N ALA A 212 -7.78 -15.96 6.24
CA ALA A 212 -8.93 -15.98 7.15
C ALA A 212 -9.02 -14.74 8.06
N VAL A 213 -7.87 -14.18 8.48
CA VAL A 213 -7.81 -12.96 9.28
C VAL A 213 -8.13 -11.74 8.42
N THR A 214 -7.48 -11.60 7.27
CA THR A 214 -7.68 -10.44 6.37
C THR A 214 -9.11 -10.35 5.84
N GLU A 215 -9.73 -11.48 5.50
CA GLU A 215 -11.12 -11.54 5.03
C GLU A 215 -12.12 -10.93 6.03
N LYS A 216 -11.86 -11.08 7.33
CA LYS A 216 -12.73 -10.56 8.39
C LYS A 216 -12.36 -9.16 8.84
N VAL A 217 -11.07 -8.91 9.03
CA VAL A 217 -10.56 -7.66 9.61
C VAL A 217 -10.71 -6.51 8.63
N VAL A 218 -10.36 -6.72 7.35
CA VAL A 218 -10.31 -5.63 6.35
C VAL A 218 -11.65 -4.93 6.15
N PRO A 219 -12.78 -5.62 5.91
CA PRO A 219 -14.06 -4.93 5.74
C PRO A 219 -14.49 -4.15 6.99
N VAL A 220 -14.26 -4.72 8.18
CA VAL A 220 -14.66 -4.11 9.46
C VAL A 220 -13.82 -2.86 9.73
N MET A 221 -12.48 -2.95 9.58
CA MET A 221 -11.60 -1.81 9.83
C MET A 221 -11.87 -0.67 8.84
N ALA A 222 -12.08 -1.00 7.55
CA ALA A 222 -12.38 0.00 6.54
C ALA A 222 -13.70 0.70 6.82
N ALA A 223 -14.76 -0.04 7.12
CA ALA A 223 -16.07 0.53 7.44
C ALA A 223 -16.01 1.44 8.68
N PHE A 224 -15.33 1.00 9.75
CA PHE A 224 -15.18 1.78 10.98
C PHE A 224 -14.46 3.11 10.73
N TYR A 225 -13.35 3.08 9.98
CA TYR A 225 -12.59 4.27 9.64
C TYR A 225 -13.36 5.22 8.71
N ILE A 226 -13.98 4.69 7.65
CA ILE A 226 -14.78 5.46 6.70
C ILE A 226 -15.92 6.19 7.41
N LEU A 227 -16.65 5.50 8.31
CA LEU A 227 -17.73 6.11 9.08
C LEU A 227 -17.22 7.23 9.99
N GLY A 228 -16.07 7.05 10.65
CA GLY A 228 -15.44 8.11 11.45
C GLY A 228 -15.05 9.32 10.61
N CYS A 229 -14.43 9.13 9.45
CA CYS A 229 -14.09 10.21 8.54
C CYS A 229 -15.34 10.96 8.03
N ILE A 230 -16.37 10.22 7.61
CA ILE A 230 -17.63 10.83 7.14
C ILE A 230 -18.27 11.65 8.26
N ALA A 231 -18.32 11.15 9.49
CA ALA A 231 -18.85 11.91 10.62
C ALA A 231 -18.12 13.24 10.81
N ILE A 232 -16.77 13.26 10.74
CA ILE A 232 -15.98 14.50 10.83
C ILE A 232 -16.26 15.43 9.65
N LEU A 233 -16.32 14.92 8.43
CA LEU A 233 -16.61 15.75 7.25
C LEU A 233 -18.03 16.33 7.27
N VAL A 234 -19.01 15.63 7.85
CA VAL A 234 -20.35 16.17 8.08
C VAL A 234 -20.32 17.30 9.12
N ILE A 235 -19.57 17.13 10.22
CA ILE A 235 -19.37 18.19 11.22
C ILE A 235 -18.70 19.41 10.57
N ASN A 236 -17.71 19.18 9.71
CA ASN A 236 -16.94 20.23 9.03
C ASN A 236 -17.47 20.55 7.62
N ALA A 237 -18.74 20.26 7.31
CA ALA A 237 -19.30 20.37 5.96
C ALA A 237 -19.11 21.75 5.33
N LYS A 238 -19.14 22.83 6.14
CA LYS A 238 -18.92 24.21 5.65
C LYS A 238 -17.49 24.44 5.12
N ALA A 239 -16.49 23.72 5.66
CA ALA A 239 -15.09 23.84 5.23
C ALA A 239 -14.78 22.96 3.99
N LEU A 240 -15.63 21.98 3.66
CA LEU A 240 -15.38 21.01 2.60
C LEU A 240 -15.21 21.63 1.21
N PRO A 241 -16.04 22.61 0.75
CA PRO A 241 -15.84 23.26 -0.55
C PRO A 241 -14.47 23.95 -0.65
N GLY A 242 -14.06 24.65 0.44
CA GLY A 242 -12.74 25.29 0.51
C GLY A 242 -11.59 24.28 0.50
N ALA A 243 -11.73 23.15 1.18
CA ALA A 243 -10.75 22.06 1.17
C ALA A 243 -10.60 21.47 -0.23
N LEU A 244 -11.70 21.19 -0.94
CA LEU A 244 -11.66 20.72 -2.32
C LEU A 244 -11.00 21.75 -3.25
N ALA A 245 -11.33 23.04 -3.11
CA ALA A 245 -10.67 24.09 -3.89
C ALA A 245 -9.15 24.10 -3.64
N GLN A 246 -8.70 23.95 -2.40
CA GLN A 246 -7.26 23.84 -2.07
C GLN A 246 -6.61 22.63 -2.79
N VAL A 247 -7.26 21.46 -2.83
CA VAL A 247 -6.72 20.28 -3.50
C VAL A 247 -6.46 20.55 -4.98
N PHE A 248 -7.40 21.20 -5.68
CA PHE A 248 -7.26 21.47 -7.11
C PHE A 248 -6.34 22.65 -7.41
N VAL A 249 -6.49 23.77 -6.71
CA VAL A 249 -5.71 25.00 -6.98
C VAL A 249 -4.25 24.77 -6.60
N LEU A 250 -3.99 24.26 -5.39
CA LEU A 250 -2.62 24.09 -4.90
C LEU A 250 -1.87 22.91 -5.55
N ALA A 251 -2.55 22.10 -6.36
CA ALA A 251 -1.89 21.11 -7.21
C ALA A 251 -1.04 21.75 -8.31
N PHE A 252 -1.43 22.96 -8.78
CA PHE A 252 -0.78 23.67 -9.89
C PHE A 252 -0.20 25.02 -9.48
N GLU A 253 -0.74 25.63 -8.44
CA GLU A 253 -0.33 26.92 -7.90
C GLU A 253 -0.15 26.84 -6.37
N PRO A 254 0.87 26.15 -5.84
CA PRO A 254 1.00 25.89 -4.40
C PRO A 254 1.06 27.14 -3.51
N GLN A 255 1.39 28.29 -4.08
CA GLN A 255 1.51 29.56 -3.35
C GLN A 255 0.27 30.47 -3.49
N ALA A 256 -0.77 30.02 -4.24
CA ALA A 256 -1.89 30.89 -4.63
C ALA A 256 -2.90 31.19 -3.48
N MET A 257 -2.88 30.45 -2.38
CA MET A 257 -3.86 30.57 -1.31
C MET A 257 -3.20 30.93 0.04
N ALA A 258 -3.85 31.83 0.78
CA ALA A 258 -3.49 32.10 2.17
C ALA A 258 -3.63 30.80 2.99
N GLY A 259 -2.54 30.31 3.56
CA GLY A 259 -2.46 29.03 4.24
C GLY A 259 -1.76 27.92 3.42
N GLY A 260 -1.31 28.22 2.20
CA GLY A 260 -0.33 27.38 1.51
C GLY A 260 0.96 27.28 2.33
N ILE A 261 1.56 26.09 2.35
CA ILE A 261 2.84 25.90 3.03
C ILE A 261 3.89 26.68 2.25
N ALA A 262 4.54 27.65 2.89
CA ALA A 262 5.55 28.49 2.25
C ALA A 262 6.70 27.60 1.68
N GLY A 263 7.02 27.79 0.40
CA GLY A 263 8.13 27.08 -0.27
C GLY A 263 7.76 25.74 -0.94
N VAL A 264 6.51 25.27 -0.86
CA VAL A 264 6.08 24.08 -1.61
C VAL A 264 5.98 24.40 -3.10
N THR A 265 6.54 23.52 -3.92
CA THR A 265 6.48 23.61 -5.39
C THR A 265 5.52 22.58 -5.96
N VAL A 266 5.07 22.78 -7.22
CA VAL A 266 4.29 21.78 -7.97
C VAL A 266 5.04 20.44 -8.02
N GLN A 267 6.35 20.47 -8.22
CA GLN A 267 7.18 19.26 -8.23
C GLN A 267 7.12 18.50 -6.90
N GLN A 268 7.15 19.22 -5.77
CA GLN A 268 7.02 18.61 -4.44
C GLN A 268 5.62 18.01 -4.23
N ALA A 269 4.55 18.75 -4.62
CA ALA A 269 3.19 18.23 -4.56
C ALA A 269 3.04 16.93 -5.38
N MET A 270 3.56 16.91 -6.61
CA MET A 270 3.58 15.71 -7.46
C MET A 270 4.37 14.58 -6.80
N ARG A 271 5.61 14.85 -6.36
CA ARG A 271 6.50 13.85 -5.79
C ARG A 271 5.88 13.18 -4.57
N PHE A 272 5.48 13.97 -3.59
CA PHE A 272 4.93 13.43 -2.35
C PHE A 272 3.55 12.81 -2.56
N GLY A 273 2.72 13.36 -3.43
CA GLY A 273 1.44 12.77 -3.80
C GLY A 273 1.60 11.40 -4.45
N VAL A 274 2.49 11.27 -5.44
CA VAL A 274 2.75 10.01 -6.13
C VAL A 274 3.45 9.00 -5.21
N ALA A 275 4.51 9.41 -4.49
CA ALA A 275 5.29 8.51 -3.65
C ALA A 275 4.46 7.94 -2.49
N ARG A 276 3.70 8.78 -1.79
CA ARG A 276 2.85 8.33 -0.68
C ARG A 276 1.60 7.61 -1.15
N GLY A 277 1.02 8.02 -2.29
CA GLY A 277 -0.05 7.28 -2.94
C GLY A 277 0.37 5.86 -3.31
N LEU A 278 1.55 5.71 -3.91
CA LEU A 278 2.10 4.41 -4.30
C LEU A 278 2.44 3.54 -3.08
N PHE A 279 3.02 4.13 -2.03
CA PHE A 279 3.29 3.42 -0.78
C PHE A 279 2.00 2.84 -0.17
N SER A 280 0.87 3.51 -0.36
CA SER A 280 -0.46 3.08 0.09
C SER A 280 -1.05 2.03 -0.85
N ASN A 281 -1.30 2.37 -2.12
CA ASN A 281 -2.04 1.51 -3.05
C ASN A 281 -1.23 0.41 -3.74
N GLU A 282 0.10 0.46 -3.63
CA GLU A 282 1.07 -0.54 -4.13
C GLU A 282 1.03 -0.81 -5.65
N ALA A 283 0.35 0.00 -6.45
CA ALA A 283 0.24 -0.21 -7.89
C ALA A 283 1.58 -0.01 -8.61
N GLY A 284 2.12 -1.05 -9.21
CA GLY A 284 3.41 -1.05 -9.89
C GLY A 284 4.59 -1.45 -9.01
N LEU A 285 4.39 -1.70 -7.70
CA LEU A 285 5.44 -2.23 -6.83
C LEU A 285 5.71 -3.73 -7.05
N GLY A 286 4.72 -4.47 -7.55
CA GLY A 286 4.82 -5.92 -7.69
C GLY A 286 4.54 -6.70 -6.41
N SER A 287 3.96 -6.08 -5.40
CA SER A 287 3.65 -6.70 -4.10
C SER A 287 2.35 -7.49 -4.14
N THR A 288 1.22 -6.82 -4.43
CA THR A 288 -0.12 -7.42 -4.46
C THR A 288 -0.32 -8.56 -5.47
N PRO A 289 0.44 -8.65 -6.59
CA PRO A 289 0.40 -9.81 -7.48
C PRO A 289 0.55 -11.17 -6.79
N HIS A 290 1.24 -11.24 -5.64
CA HIS A 290 1.37 -12.46 -4.86
C HIS A 290 0.02 -12.96 -4.33
N ALA A 291 -0.84 -12.06 -3.85
CA ALA A 291 -2.19 -12.41 -3.43
C ALA A 291 -3.08 -12.74 -4.63
N HIS A 292 -3.03 -11.90 -5.67
CA HIS A 292 -3.84 -12.08 -6.87
C HIS A 292 -3.52 -13.37 -7.62
N ALA A 293 -2.26 -13.85 -7.61
CA ALA A 293 -1.87 -15.12 -8.20
C ALA A 293 -2.62 -16.33 -7.59
N LEU A 294 -2.94 -16.26 -6.29
CA LEU A 294 -3.60 -17.35 -5.57
C LEU A 294 -5.12 -17.39 -5.77
N ALA A 295 -5.71 -16.37 -6.40
CA ALA A 295 -7.15 -16.31 -6.61
C ALA A 295 -7.65 -17.42 -7.55
N LYS A 296 -8.71 -18.13 -7.15
CA LYS A 296 -9.40 -19.14 -7.94
C LYS A 296 -10.37 -18.47 -8.90
N VAL A 297 -9.89 -18.08 -10.09
CA VAL A 297 -10.69 -17.45 -11.14
C VAL A 297 -10.62 -18.24 -12.43
N LYS A 298 -11.64 -18.11 -13.28
CA LYS A 298 -11.69 -18.80 -14.58
C LYS A 298 -10.75 -18.16 -15.61
N ARG A 299 -10.64 -16.83 -15.58
CA ARG A 299 -9.85 -16.06 -16.54
C ARG A 299 -8.96 -15.06 -15.79
N PRO A 300 -7.70 -14.85 -16.21
CA PRO A 300 -6.79 -13.89 -15.56
C PRO A 300 -7.36 -12.47 -15.45
N GLN A 301 -8.07 -11.98 -16.49
CA GLN A 301 -8.68 -10.66 -16.51
C GLN A 301 -9.78 -10.49 -15.44
N ASP A 302 -10.38 -11.56 -14.99
CA ASP A 302 -11.37 -11.54 -13.91
C ASP A 302 -10.73 -11.04 -12.60
N GLN A 303 -9.52 -11.50 -12.29
CA GLN A 303 -8.78 -11.05 -11.12
C GLN A 303 -8.14 -9.67 -11.35
N GLY A 304 -7.78 -9.34 -12.58
CA GLY A 304 -7.36 -7.98 -12.94
C GLY A 304 -8.43 -6.94 -12.62
N ALA A 305 -9.70 -7.20 -13.00
CA ALA A 305 -10.82 -6.33 -12.67
C ALA A 305 -11.03 -6.16 -11.17
N VAL A 306 -10.83 -7.23 -10.38
CA VAL A 306 -10.90 -7.18 -8.91
C VAL A 306 -9.74 -6.36 -8.33
N ALA A 307 -8.54 -6.46 -8.89
CA ALA A 307 -7.37 -5.71 -8.41
C ALA A 307 -7.56 -4.18 -8.54
N ILE A 308 -8.24 -3.71 -9.58
CA ILE A 308 -8.60 -2.29 -9.76
C ILE A 308 -9.34 -1.75 -8.52
N LEU A 309 -10.24 -2.54 -7.93
CA LEU A 309 -10.99 -2.12 -6.75
C LEU A 309 -10.12 -1.94 -5.51
N GLY A 310 -9.03 -2.69 -5.37
CA GLY A 310 -8.10 -2.52 -4.27
C GLY A 310 -7.53 -1.09 -4.25
N VAL A 311 -6.99 -0.63 -5.38
CA VAL A 311 -6.47 0.74 -5.53
C VAL A 311 -7.57 1.80 -5.36
N PHE A 312 -8.77 1.53 -5.89
CA PHE A 312 -9.90 2.45 -5.75
C PHE A 312 -10.30 2.64 -4.29
N ILE A 313 -10.49 1.54 -3.56
CA ILE A 313 -10.87 1.59 -2.13
C ILE A 313 -9.77 2.25 -1.31
N ASP A 314 -8.51 1.87 -1.52
CA ASP A 314 -7.39 2.45 -0.80
C ASP A 314 -7.30 3.96 -1.00
N THR A 315 -7.22 4.42 -2.25
CA THR A 315 -6.85 5.79 -2.56
C THR A 315 -8.07 6.70 -2.72
N PHE A 316 -9.04 6.33 -3.56
CA PHE A 316 -10.20 7.20 -3.84
C PHE A 316 -11.21 7.22 -2.71
N VAL A 317 -11.23 6.20 -1.84
CA VAL A 317 -12.11 6.19 -0.67
C VAL A 317 -11.31 6.54 0.59
N VAL A 318 -10.45 5.63 1.08
CA VAL A 318 -9.84 5.75 2.41
C VAL A 318 -8.87 6.94 2.49
N LEU A 319 -7.89 7.02 1.58
CA LEU A 319 -6.88 8.07 1.62
C LEU A 319 -7.49 9.46 1.32
N THR A 320 -8.48 9.54 0.40
CA THR A 320 -9.20 10.78 0.11
C THR A 320 -9.95 11.30 1.33
N LEU A 321 -10.66 10.43 2.06
CA LEU A 321 -11.36 10.82 3.28
C LEU A 321 -10.38 11.33 4.34
N THR A 322 -9.25 10.65 4.55
CA THR A 322 -8.18 11.12 5.44
C THR A 322 -7.70 12.51 5.03
N GLY A 323 -7.34 12.67 3.75
CA GLY A 323 -6.83 13.95 3.23
C GLY A 323 -7.81 15.10 3.44
N LEU A 324 -9.09 14.87 3.14
CA LEU A 324 -10.13 15.89 3.34
C LEU A 324 -10.35 16.22 4.83
N VAL A 325 -10.32 15.22 5.72
CA VAL A 325 -10.38 15.46 7.17
C VAL A 325 -9.21 16.35 7.62
N LEU A 326 -8.00 16.04 7.18
CA LEU A 326 -6.80 16.80 7.53
C LEU A 326 -6.84 18.22 6.99
N ILE A 327 -7.25 18.43 5.74
CA ILE A 327 -7.34 19.76 5.13
C ILE A 327 -8.44 20.60 5.82
N THR A 328 -9.62 20.02 6.06
CA THR A 328 -10.73 20.74 6.73
C THR A 328 -10.43 21.09 8.18
N SER A 329 -9.50 20.39 8.84
CA SER A 329 -9.07 20.72 10.21
C SER A 329 -8.24 22.00 10.29
N GLY A 330 -7.61 22.43 9.19
CA GLY A 330 -6.70 23.58 9.16
C GLY A 330 -5.37 23.38 9.92
N LEU A 331 -5.05 22.14 10.33
CA LEU A 331 -3.85 21.84 11.13
C LEU A 331 -2.60 21.54 10.30
N VAL A 332 -2.75 21.31 8.98
CA VAL A 332 -1.63 20.93 8.10
C VAL A 332 -0.44 21.89 8.19
N PRO A 333 -0.60 23.24 8.24
CA PRO A 333 0.53 24.16 8.32
C PRO A 333 1.08 24.38 9.75
N GLN A 334 0.59 23.67 10.77
CA GLN A 334 0.90 23.97 12.18
C GLN A 334 2.11 23.19 12.74
N GLY A 335 2.91 22.53 11.90
CA GLY A 335 4.15 21.86 12.29
C GLY A 335 3.98 20.45 12.84
N LEU A 336 2.75 19.92 12.95
CA LEU A 336 2.50 18.52 13.23
C LEU A 336 2.64 17.69 11.94
N THR A 337 3.04 16.44 12.07
CA THR A 337 3.14 15.51 10.94
C THR A 337 2.72 14.09 11.32
N GLY A 338 2.54 13.25 10.32
CA GLY A 338 2.28 11.81 10.51
C GLY A 338 1.08 11.52 11.40
N THR A 339 1.25 10.56 12.29
CA THR A 339 0.19 10.09 13.21
C THR A 339 -0.31 11.19 14.13
N ALA A 340 0.60 12.06 14.64
CA ALA A 340 0.24 13.13 15.56
C ALA A 340 -0.69 14.17 14.90
N LEU A 341 -0.45 14.54 13.64
CA LEU A 341 -1.35 15.42 12.88
C LEU A 341 -2.74 14.81 12.73
N THR A 342 -2.81 13.53 12.37
CA THR A 342 -4.12 12.87 12.19
C THR A 342 -4.87 12.76 13.52
N GLN A 343 -4.20 12.41 14.62
CA GLN A 343 -4.80 12.37 15.94
C GLN A 343 -5.32 13.74 16.37
N ALA A 344 -4.56 14.83 16.12
CA ALA A 344 -4.98 16.18 16.41
C ALA A 344 -6.21 16.60 15.59
N ALA A 345 -6.26 16.27 14.30
CA ALA A 345 -7.40 16.55 13.43
C ALA A 345 -8.67 15.85 13.91
N PHE A 346 -8.57 14.57 14.28
CA PHE A 346 -9.71 13.84 14.85
C PHE A 346 -10.12 14.34 16.24
N SER A 347 -9.17 14.85 17.03
CA SER A 347 -9.46 15.47 18.33
C SER A 347 -10.32 16.72 18.21
N GLN A 348 -10.20 17.51 17.15
CA GLN A 348 -11.05 18.69 16.95
C GLN A 348 -12.54 18.34 16.89
N ALA A 349 -12.89 17.18 16.29
CA ALA A 349 -14.27 16.76 16.14
C ALA A 349 -14.75 15.83 17.28
N PHE A 350 -13.87 14.93 17.75
CA PHE A 350 -14.21 13.88 18.72
C PHE A 350 -13.64 14.13 20.12
N GLY A 351 -13.01 15.29 20.36
CA GLY A 351 -12.38 15.61 21.65
C GLY A 351 -11.33 14.56 22.05
N GLY A 352 -11.30 14.19 23.32
CA GLY A 352 -10.35 13.18 23.84
C GLY A 352 -10.49 11.78 23.24
N PHE A 353 -11.60 11.47 22.57
CA PHE A 353 -11.78 10.21 21.85
C PHE A 353 -11.02 10.17 20.51
N GLY A 354 -10.71 11.31 19.90
CA GLY A 354 -10.02 11.39 18.62
C GLY A 354 -8.70 10.60 18.54
N PRO A 355 -7.74 10.83 19.46
CA PRO A 355 -6.49 10.06 19.52
C PRO A 355 -6.71 8.57 19.72
N VAL A 356 -7.70 8.18 20.55
CA VAL A 356 -8.06 6.78 20.81
C VAL A 356 -8.61 6.13 19.54
N PHE A 357 -9.52 6.82 18.83
CA PHE A 357 -10.08 6.33 17.56
C PHE A 357 -8.97 6.06 16.53
N ILE A 358 -8.05 7.00 16.36
CA ILE A 358 -6.92 6.84 15.43
C ILE A 358 -5.96 5.75 15.89
N ALA A 359 -5.69 5.59 17.20
CA ALA A 359 -4.83 4.52 17.68
C ALA A 359 -5.43 3.13 17.37
N VAL A 360 -6.73 2.95 17.57
CA VAL A 360 -7.45 1.71 17.24
C VAL A 360 -7.44 1.46 15.72
N CYS A 361 -7.75 2.48 14.91
CA CYS A 361 -7.69 2.36 13.45
C CYS A 361 -6.28 2.04 12.97
N MET A 362 -5.25 2.72 13.51
CA MET A 362 -3.86 2.48 13.18
C MET A 362 -3.43 1.06 13.52
N PHE A 363 -3.86 0.52 14.66
CA PHE A 363 -3.59 -0.87 14.99
C PHE A 363 -4.15 -1.80 13.91
N PHE A 364 -5.41 -1.70 13.55
CA PHE A 364 -6.00 -2.59 12.55
C PHE A 364 -5.40 -2.40 11.15
N PHE A 365 -5.21 -1.18 10.70
CA PHE A 365 -4.64 -0.86 9.39
C PHE A 365 -3.19 -1.34 9.29
N ALA A 366 -2.32 -0.87 10.18
CA ALA A 366 -0.91 -1.22 10.14
C ALA A 366 -0.67 -2.70 10.45
N PHE A 367 -1.46 -3.29 11.35
CA PHE A 367 -1.34 -4.70 11.67
C PHE A 367 -1.77 -5.61 10.52
N SER A 368 -2.86 -5.28 9.81
CA SER A 368 -3.26 -6.00 8.60
C SER A 368 -2.18 -5.91 7.51
N THR A 369 -1.53 -4.74 7.39
CA THR A 369 -0.41 -4.55 6.45
C THR A 369 0.81 -5.39 6.84
N ILE A 370 1.16 -5.48 8.13
CA ILE A 370 2.21 -6.39 8.61
C ILE A 370 1.95 -7.82 8.13
N ILE A 371 0.71 -8.29 8.26
CA ILE A 371 0.31 -9.65 7.83
C ILE A 371 0.44 -9.81 6.31
N GLY A 372 -0.06 -8.86 5.53
CA GLY A 372 0.00 -8.87 4.07
C GLY A 372 1.43 -8.82 3.54
N TRP A 373 2.25 -7.92 4.08
CA TRP A 373 3.65 -7.76 3.68
C TRP A 373 4.54 -8.92 4.12
N TYR A 374 4.27 -9.49 5.31
CA TYR A 374 4.90 -10.73 5.70
C TYR A 374 4.66 -11.84 4.66
N PHE A 375 3.42 -12.00 4.20
CA PHE A 375 3.07 -13.00 3.20
C PHE A 375 3.78 -12.78 1.85
N PHE A 376 3.91 -11.53 1.40
CA PHE A 376 4.63 -11.22 0.15
C PHE A 376 6.13 -11.52 0.27
N GLY A 377 6.75 -11.12 1.37
CA GLY A 377 8.15 -11.46 1.66
C GLY A 377 8.36 -12.96 1.83
N GLN A 378 7.47 -13.65 2.56
CA GLN A 378 7.50 -15.11 2.74
C GLN A 378 7.48 -15.86 1.41
N SER A 379 6.63 -15.44 0.46
CA SER A 379 6.52 -16.07 -0.85
C SER A 379 7.84 -15.99 -1.62
N ASN A 380 8.53 -14.85 -1.57
CA ASN A 380 9.82 -14.65 -2.21
C ASN A 380 10.95 -15.33 -1.46
N PHE A 381 10.92 -15.31 -0.13
CA PHE A 381 11.91 -16.00 0.70
C PHE A 381 11.86 -17.52 0.47
N LYS A 382 10.65 -18.08 0.42
CA LYS A 382 10.44 -19.51 0.06
C LYS A 382 11.00 -19.84 -1.33
N ALA A 383 10.80 -18.95 -2.31
CA ALA A 383 11.29 -19.16 -3.67
C ALA A 383 12.83 -19.11 -3.78
N LEU A 384 13.51 -18.33 -2.93
CA LEU A 384 14.97 -18.18 -2.93
C LEU A 384 15.66 -19.24 -2.06
N PHE A 385 15.15 -19.52 -0.87
CA PHE A 385 15.83 -20.29 0.18
C PHE A 385 15.15 -21.60 0.54
N GLY A 386 13.95 -21.84 -0.02
CA GLY A 386 13.16 -23.03 0.25
C GLY A 386 12.31 -22.94 1.52
N GLU A 387 11.44 -23.93 1.67
CA GLU A 387 10.42 -23.96 2.73
C GLU A 387 10.98 -24.19 4.13
N LYS A 388 12.09 -24.94 4.23
CA LYS A 388 12.72 -25.30 5.52
C LYS A 388 13.22 -24.08 6.31
N LEU A 389 13.56 -22.98 5.65
CA LEU A 389 14.07 -21.77 6.27
C LEU A 389 12.97 -20.74 6.61
N LEU A 390 11.69 -21.00 6.31
CA LEU A 390 10.59 -20.11 6.66
C LEU A 390 10.48 -19.74 8.14
N PRO A 391 10.75 -20.65 9.12
CA PRO A 391 10.78 -20.27 10.53
C PRO A 391 11.83 -19.20 10.83
N VAL A 392 12.99 -19.26 10.17
CA VAL A 392 14.06 -18.24 10.32
C VAL A 392 13.58 -16.89 9.81
N TYR A 393 12.94 -16.86 8.63
CA TYR A 393 12.33 -15.64 8.09
C TYR A 393 11.31 -15.05 9.06
N SER A 394 10.41 -15.86 9.61
CA SER A 394 9.39 -15.42 10.56
C SER A 394 10.00 -14.79 11.82
N VAL A 395 11.03 -15.41 12.39
CA VAL A 395 11.75 -14.88 13.56
C VAL A 395 12.40 -13.54 13.25
N ILE A 396 13.05 -13.41 12.07
CA ILE A 396 13.67 -12.16 11.65
C ILE A 396 12.61 -11.07 11.49
N VAL A 397 11.48 -11.34 10.84
CA VAL A 397 10.40 -10.36 10.68
C VAL A 397 9.86 -9.90 12.04
N VAL A 398 9.63 -10.83 12.97
CA VAL A 398 9.18 -10.52 14.35
C VAL A 398 10.19 -9.61 15.06
N ALA A 399 11.49 -9.88 14.91
CA ALA A 399 12.54 -9.02 15.45
C ALA A 399 12.52 -7.61 14.84
N PHE A 400 12.31 -7.49 13.52
CA PHE A 400 12.18 -6.19 12.85
C PHE A 400 10.92 -5.42 13.30
N ILE A 401 9.78 -6.09 13.52
CA ILE A 401 8.58 -5.49 14.10
C ILE A 401 8.90 -4.89 15.48
N LEU A 402 9.59 -5.66 16.33
CA LEU A 402 9.94 -5.22 17.67
C LEU A 402 10.91 -4.03 17.65
N VAL A 403 12.00 -4.13 16.88
CA VAL A 403 13.00 -3.06 16.74
C VAL A 403 12.37 -1.80 16.13
N GLY A 404 11.54 -1.96 15.08
CA GLY A 404 10.86 -0.86 14.39
C GLY A 404 10.01 -0.01 15.32
N SER A 405 9.34 -0.61 16.30
CA SER A 405 8.50 0.13 17.26
C SER A 405 9.25 1.20 18.07
N THR A 406 10.58 1.06 18.20
CA THR A 406 11.42 1.94 19.03
C THR A 406 12.35 2.86 18.26
N LEU A 407 12.49 2.67 16.94
CA LEU A 407 13.36 3.48 16.10
C LEU A 407 12.79 4.87 15.80
N LYS A 408 13.68 5.78 15.37
CA LYS A 408 13.25 7.10 14.88
C LYS A 408 12.50 6.95 13.56
N VAL A 409 11.38 7.64 13.46
CA VAL A 409 10.44 7.60 12.32
C VAL A 409 11.16 7.88 11.00
N ASP A 410 12.00 8.92 10.93
CA ASP A 410 12.63 9.40 9.68
C ASP A 410 13.50 8.31 9.03
N LEU A 411 14.34 7.62 9.82
CA LEU A 411 15.20 6.56 9.29
C LEU A 411 14.38 5.39 8.75
N VAL A 412 13.32 5.00 9.46
CA VAL A 412 12.47 3.87 9.08
C VAL A 412 11.74 4.16 7.76
N TRP A 413 11.21 5.38 7.61
CA TRP A 413 10.56 5.81 6.37
C TRP A 413 11.54 5.94 5.21
N ALA A 414 12.74 6.52 5.43
CA ALA A 414 13.75 6.66 4.39
C ALA A 414 14.19 5.31 3.81
N LEU A 415 14.41 4.32 4.68
CA LEU A 415 14.74 2.96 4.26
C LEU A 415 13.58 2.29 3.49
N ALA A 416 12.36 2.45 3.96
CA ALA A 416 11.19 1.89 3.29
C ALA A 416 11.00 2.51 1.90
N ASP A 417 11.12 3.82 1.77
CA ASP A 417 11.01 4.55 0.49
C ASP A 417 12.09 4.09 -0.50
N LEU A 418 13.34 3.95 -0.04
CA LEU A 418 14.43 3.48 -0.87
C LEU A 418 14.18 2.08 -1.45
N PHE A 419 13.88 1.11 -0.59
CA PHE A 419 13.70 -0.27 -1.04
C PHE A 419 12.41 -0.46 -1.86
N ASN A 420 11.33 0.24 -1.54
CA ASN A 420 10.10 0.25 -2.35
C ASN A 420 10.39 0.79 -3.75
N GLY A 421 11.13 1.89 -3.85
CA GLY A 421 11.51 2.45 -5.13
C GLY A 421 12.35 1.49 -5.98
N LEU A 422 13.37 0.90 -5.39
CA LEU A 422 14.24 -0.06 -6.07
C LEU A 422 13.47 -1.32 -6.51
N MET A 423 12.53 -1.80 -5.70
CA MET A 423 11.71 -2.97 -5.99
C MET A 423 10.78 -2.75 -7.19
N ALA A 424 10.27 -1.54 -7.39
CA ALA A 424 9.37 -1.22 -8.49
C ALA A 424 10.05 -1.36 -9.87
N ILE A 425 11.34 -1.08 -9.97
CA ILE A 425 12.05 -1.04 -11.26
C ILE A 425 11.98 -2.37 -12.02
N PRO A 426 12.46 -3.51 -11.50
CA PRO A 426 12.41 -4.77 -12.23
C PRO A 426 10.98 -5.22 -12.53
N ASN A 427 10.02 -4.88 -11.68
CA ASN A 427 8.61 -5.17 -11.91
C ASN A 427 8.07 -4.39 -13.11
N LEU A 428 8.21 -3.07 -13.13
CA LEU A 428 7.72 -2.21 -14.20
C LEU A 428 8.35 -2.54 -15.56
N LEU A 429 9.66 -2.85 -15.58
CA LEU A 429 10.33 -3.32 -16.79
C LEU A 429 9.71 -4.62 -17.34
N ALA A 430 9.39 -5.57 -16.48
CA ALA A 430 8.75 -6.82 -16.89
C ALA A 430 7.31 -6.58 -17.38
N LEU A 431 6.55 -5.70 -16.72
CA LEU A 431 5.20 -5.33 -17.17
C LEU A 431 5.21 -4.74 -18.59
N LEU A 432 6.12 -3.79 -18.85
CA LEU A 432 6.27 -3.19 -20.16
C LEU A 432 6.68 -4.22 -21.23
N ALA A 433 7.64 -5.10 -20.91
CA ALA A 433 8.08 -6.18 -21.80
C ALA A 433 6.96 -7.18 -22.15
N LEU A 434 6.07 -7.47 -21.17
CA LEU A 434 4.95 -8.40 -21.34
C LEU A 434 3.62 -7.70 -21.70
N SER A 435 3.64 -6.43 -22.03
CA SER A 435 2.42 -5.66 -22.33
C SER A 435 1.59 -6.27 -23.47
N GLY A 436 2.23 -6.88 -24.48
CA GLY A 436 1.55 -7.60 -25.54
C GLY A 436 0.75 -8.81 -25.03
N VAL A 437 1.27 -9.53 -24.04
CA VAL A 437 0.59 -10.67 -23.40
C VAL A 437 -0.67 -10.17 -22.65
N VAL A 438 -0.55 -9.10 -21.89
CA VAL A 438 -1.68 -8.50 -21.16
C VAL A 438 -2.79 -8.08 -22.13
N VAL A 439 -2.44 -7.39 -23.23
CA VAL A 439 -3.41 -6.98 -24.26
C VAL A 439 -4.08 -8.18 -24.93
N ALA A 440 -3.31 -9.24 -25.23
CA ALA A 440 -3.88 -10.45 -25.83
C ALA A 440 -4.86 -11.19 -24.90
N ILE A 441 -4.59 -11.18 -23.60
CA ILE A 441 -5.48 -11.76 -22.58
C ILE A 441 -6.73 -10.89 -22.41
N ASP A 442 -6.59 -9.55 -22.33
CA ASP A 442 -7.71 -8.64 -22.12
C ASP A 442 -8.75 -8.65 -23.27
N ARG A 443 -8.32 -9.00 -24.48
CA ARG A 443 -9.19 -9.10 -25.67
C ARG A 443 -9.99 -10.43 -25.76
N LYS A 444 -9.63 -11.43 -24.97
CA LYS A 444 -10.35 -12.70 -24.86
C LYS A 444 -11.47 -12.63 -23.83
#